data_8f11dbec55c1b92beea0be21ef943dd5
#
_entry.id   8f11dbec55c1b92beea0be21ef943dd5
#
_cell.length_a   1.000
_cell.length_b   1.000
_cell.length_c   1.000
_cell.angle_alpha   90.00
_cell.angle_beta   90.00
_cell.angle_gamma   90.00
#
_symmetry.space_group_name_H-M   'P 1'
#
loop_
_entity.id
_entity.type
_entity.pdbx_description
1 polymer ?
#
loop_
_entity_poly.entity_id
_entity_poly.type
_entity_poly.pdbx_seq_one_letter_code
_entity_poly.pdbx_strand_id
1 'polypeptide(L)'
;AFVGCGGADCGICGRDSLIESGLDLLQLVDLGYGACKFIEAEPSWRAGQAERNYARRGSLRVATKYPRIASAWYASRGVVADIVSLHGNIELGPIVGMTDRIVDITATGATLRENDLVITGEIMECTARFFVNPGAARLDPRVRILGERLAAAVEHLHFEPVAGSAQ
;
A
#
# COMPACT_ATOMS: atom_id res chain seq x y z
N ALA A 1 -5.58 0.64 14.65
CA ALA A 1 -6.46 0.01 15.67
C ALA A 1 -7.05 1.07 16.62
N PHE A 2 -6.25 1.89 17.32
CA PHE A 2 -6.74 2.82 18.36
C PHE A 2 -7.87 3.75 17.89
N VAL A 3 -7.70 4.36 16.72
CA VAL A 3 -8.73 5.27 16.16
C VAL A 3 -10.01 4.49 15.81
N GLY A 4 -9.88 3.30 15.23
CA GLY A 4 -11.03 2.47 14.88
C GLY A 4 -11.84 2.00 16.09
N CYS A 5 -11.17 1.75 17.22
CA CYS A 5 -11.82 1.32 18.47
C CYS A 5 -12.25 2.49 19.37
N GLY A 6 -12.06 3.76 18.94
CA GLY A 6 -12.41 4.94 19.72
C GLY A 6 -11.44 5.28 20.85
N GLY A 7 -10.26 4.65 20.89
CA GLY A 7 -9.19 5.00 21.84
C GLY A 7 -8.40 6.25 21.45
N ALA A 8 -8.62 6.76 20.26
CA ALA A 8 -8.15 8.04 19.75
C ALA A 8 -9.16 8.56 18.72
N ASP A 9 -9.26 9.88 18.58
CA ASP A 9 -10.22 10.52 17.68
C ASP A 9 -9.74 10.55 16.23
N CYS A 10 -8.43 10.72 16.01
CA CYS A 10 -7.81 10.84 14.70
C CYS A 10 -6.38 10.30 14.71
N GLY A 11 -5.77 10.22 13.51
CA GLY A 11 -4.41 9.78 13.35
C GLY A 11 -3.86 10.06 11.96
N ILE A 12 -2.57 9.76 11.79
CA ILE A 12 -1.87 9.82 10.51
C ILE A 12 -1.21 8.46 10.27
N CYS A 13 -1.44 7.87 9.10
CA CYS A 13 -0.67 6.72 8.64
C CYS A 13 -0.71 6.61 7.10
N GLY A 14 0.03 5.69 6.52
CA GLY A 14 -0.03 5.43 5.09
C GLY A 14 -1.43 4.93 4.67
N ARG A 15 -1.83 5.28 3.45
CA ARG A 15 -3.09 4.82 2.85
C ARG A 15 -3.19 3.30 2.81
N ASP A 16 -2.07 2.62 2.61
CA ASP A 16 -1.92 1.16 2.65
C ASP A 16 -2.44 0.57 3.96
N SER A 17 -1.97 1.12 5.08
CA SER A 17 -2.37 0.67 6.42
C SER A 17 -3.86 0.86 6.68
N LEU A 18 -4.47 1.92 6.14
CA LEU A 18 -5.91 2.15 6.25
C LEU A 18 -6.69 1.09 5.47
N ILE A 19 -6.33 0.85 4.22
CA ILE A 19 -6.98 -0.16 3.36
C ILE A 19 -6.81 -1.55 3.95
N GLU A 20 -5.58 -1.90 4.34
CA GLU A 20 -5.28 -3.24 4.87
C GLU A 20 -5.98 -3.51 6.22
N SER A 21 -6.16 -2.48 7.05
CA SER A 21 -6.88 -2.62 8.32
C SER A 21 -8.34 -3.04 8.14
N GLY A 22 -8.97 -2.67 7.04
CA GLY A 22 -10.39 -2.90 6.77
C GLY A 22 -11.32 -2.20 7.76
N LEU A 23 -10.81 -1.22 8.52
CA LEU A 23 -11.61 -0.45 9.46
C LEU A 23 -12.38 0.66 8.73
N ASP A 24 -13.59 0.93 9.21
CA ASP A 24 -14.41 2.04 8.70
C ASP A 24 -13.91 3.35 9.32
N LEU A 25 -12.98 4.01 8.61
CA LEU A 25 -12.34 5.26 9.01
C LEU A 25 -12.50 6.31 7.92
N LEU A 26 -12.73 7.55 8.30
CA LEU A 26 -12.84 8.66 7.35
C LEU A 26 -11.46 9.22 7.04
N GLN A 27 -11.04 9.12 5.78
CA GLN A 27 -9.84 9.79 5.29
C GLN A 27 -10.22 11.22 4.90
N LEU A 28 -9.67 12.21 5.60
CA LEU A 28 -10.00 13.63 5.38
C LEU A 28 -8.97 14.33 4.49
N VAL A 29 -7.68 14.04 4.65
CA VAL A 29 -6.62 14.78 3.94
C VAL A 29 -5.55 13.81 3.43
N ASP A 30 -5.14 14.00 2.18
CA ASP A 30 -3.90 13.45 1.64
C ASP A 30 -2.78 14.42 1.99
N LEU A 31 -1.82 13.96 2.79
CA LEU A 31 -0.73 14.80 3.27
C LEU A 31 0.42 14.92 2.26
N GLY A 32 0.39 14.16 1.16
CA GLY A 32 1.32 14.28 0.04
C GLY A 32 2.75 13.82 0.30
N TYR A 33 3.07 13.29 1.49
CA TYR A 33 4.42 12.81 1.82
C TYR A 33 4.46 11.31 2.10
N GLY A 34 5.66 10.75 2.19
CA GLY A 34 5.88 9.33 2.43
C GLY A 34 5.42 8.46 1.25
N ALA A 35 5.58 8.97 0.03
CA ALA A 35 5.15 8.27 -1.18
C ALA A 35 5.83 6.91 -1.31
N CYS A 36 5.03 5.87 -1.53
CA CYS A 36 5.46 4.53 -1.88
C CYS A 36 4.50 3.92 -2.91
N LYS A 37 4.96 2.90 -3.61
CA LYS A 37 4.15 2.16 -4.57
C LYS A 37 3.91 0.74 -4.08
N PHE A 38 2.67 0.27 -4.23
CA PHE A 38 2.37 -1.15 -4.19
C PHE A 38 2.64 -1.74 -5.55
N ILE A 39 3.41 -2.82 -5.56
CA ILE A 39 3.81 -3.51 -6.77
C ILE A 39 3.55 -5.01 -6.67
N GLU A 40 3.39 -5.63 -7.80
CA GLU A 40 3.50 -7.06 -8.02
C GLU A 40 4.86 -7.34 -8.65
N ALA A 41 5.56 -8.35 -8.16
CA ALA A 41 6.88 -8.71 -8.70
C ALA A 41 7.09 -10.23 -8.71
N GLU A 42 7.99 -10.69 -9.60
CA GLU A 42 8.42 -12.08 -9.70
C GLU A 42 9.94 -12.18 -9.90
N PRO A 43 10.58 -13.33 -9.64
CA PRO A 43 12.00 -13.50 -9.91
C PRO A 43 12.31 -13.39 -11.40
N SER A 44 13.33 -12.59 -11.77
CA SER A 44 13.71 -12.36 -13.15
C SER A 44 14.03 -13.64 -13.91
N TRP A 45 14.70 -14.60 -13.23
CA TRP A 45 15.07 -15.93 -13.81
C TRP A 45 13.89 -16.89 -13.95
N ARG A 46 12.70 -16.53 -13.45
CA ARG A 46 11.46 -17.31 -13.57
C ARG A 46 10.41 -16.61 -14.41
N ALA A 47 10.79 -15.63 -15.22
CA ALA A 47 9.87 -14.89 -16.06
C ALA A 47 8.95 -15.82 -16.87
N GLY A 48 7.63 -15.55 -16.81
CA GLY A 48 6.59 -16.37 -17.44
C GLY A 48 6.29 -17.71 -16.74
N GLN A 49 6.97 -18.03 -15.61
CA GLN A 49 6.65 -19.24 -14.85
C GLN A 49 5.31 -19.10 -14.09
N ALA A 50 5.00 -17.89 -13.63
CA ALA A 50 3.74 -17.61 -12.94
C ALA A 50 2.54 -17.91 -13.85
N GLU A 51 2.57 -17.48 -15.10
CA GLU A 51 1.52 -17.73 -16.11
C GLU A 51 1.38 -19.22 -16.41
N ARG A 52 2.49 -19.92 -16.59
CA ARG A 52 2.47 -21.40 -16.81
C ARG A 52 1.88 -22.14 -15.59
N ASN A 53 2.24 -21.69 -14.38
CA ASN A 53 1.69 -22.26 -13.15
C ASN A 53 0.20 -21.96 -13.02
N TYR A 54 -0.23 -20.75 -13.36
CA TYR A 54 -1.65 -20.38 -13.38
C TYR A 54 -2.44 -21.23 -14.36
N ALA A 55 -1.96 -21.36 -15.60
CA ALA A 55 -2.62 -22.20 -16.63
C ALA A 55 -2.78 -23.66 -16.18
N ARG A 56 -1.84 -24.19 -15.40
CA ARG A 56 -1.87 -25.55 -14.89
C ARG A 56 -2.73 -25.74 -13.65
N ARG A 57 -2.71 -24.79 -12.71
CA ARG A 57 -3.37 -24.89 -11.39
C ARG A 57 -4.71 -24.18 -11.31
N GLY A 58 -4.94 -23.19 -12.17
CA GLY A 58 -6.09 -22.30 -12.09
C GLY A 58 -5.94 -21.20 -11.03
N SER A 59 -4.79 -21.12 -10.34
CA SER A 59 -4.52 -20.08 -9.33
C SER A 59 -3.05 -19.66 -9.32
N LEU A 60 -2.79 -18.41 -8.92
CA LEU A 60 -1.48 -17.87 -8.60
C LEU A 60 -1.25 -17.93 -7.09
N ARG A 61 -0.05 -18.34 -6.67
CA ARG A 61 0.36 -18.24 -5.27
C ARG A 61 1.12 -16.93 -5.07
N VAL A 62 0.67 -16.10 -4.12
CA VAL A 62 1.19 -14.75 -3.93
C VAL A 62 1.56 -14.53 -2.48
N ALA A 63 2.85 -14.23 -2.21
CA ALA A 63 3.30 -13.87 -0.88
C ALA A 63 3.10 -12.36 -0.63
N THR A 64 2.60 -11.99 0.55
CA THR A 64 2.39 -10.60 0.91
C THR A 64 2.21 -10.40 2.42
N LYS A 65 2.51 -9.18 2.92
CA LYS A 65 2.06 -8.69 4.23
C LYS A 65 0.66 -8.06 4.18
N TYR A 66 0.13 -7.87 2.98
CA TYR A 66 -1.06 -7.08 2.69
C TYR A 66 -2.12 -7.93 1.99
N PRO A 67 -2.65 -8.97 2.68
CA PRO A 67 -3.57 -9.93 2.06
C PRO A 67 -4.84 -9.30 1.52
N ARG A 68 -5.37 -8.26 2.17
CA ARG A 68 -6.58 -7.58 1.72
C ARG A 68 -6.36 -6.80 0.43
N ILE A 69 -5.26 -6.04 0.36
CA ILE A 69 -4.88 -5.28 -0.86
C ILE A 69 -4.61 -6.24 -2.01
N ALA A 70 -3.81 -7.29 -1.78
CA ALA A 70 -3.50 -8.28 -2.79
C ALA A 70 -4.75 -9.01 -3.31
N SER A 71 -5.64 -9.46 -2.42
CA SER A 71 -6.89 -10.13 -2.80
C SER A 71 -7.77 -9.22 -3.66
N ALA A 72 -7.91 -7.95 -3.30
CA ALA A 72 -8.70 -6.99 -4.06
C ALA A 72 -8.10 -6.74 -5.45
N TRP A 73 -6.77 -6.65 -5.56
CA TRP A 73 -6.07 -6.47 -6.82
C TRP A 73 -6.34 -7.63 -7.80
N TYR A 74 -6.12 -8.86 -7.36
CA TYR A 74 -6.34 -10.03 -8.22
C TYR A 74 -7.81 -10.23 -8.56
N ALA A 75 -8.72 -10.02 -7.60
CA ALA A 75 -10.16 -10.10 -7.83
C ALA A 75 -10.62 -9.09 -8.89
N SER A 76 -10.12 -7.85 -8.87
CA SER A 76 -10.46 -6.82 -9.86
C SER A 76 -10.03 -7.18 -11.30
N ARG A 77 -9.06 -8.09 -11.43
CA ARG A 77 -8.51 -8.57 -12.70
C ARG A 77 -9.08 -9.93 -13.12
N GLY A 78 -9.99 -10.50 -12.34
CA GLY A 78 -10.55 -11.83 -12.57
C GLY A 78 -9.54 -12.97 -12.42
N VAL A 79 -8.45 -12.73 -11.67
CA VAL A 79 -7.40 -13.72 -11.43
C VAL A 79 -7.61 -14.37 -10.08
N VAL A 80 -7.65 -15.69 -10.04
CA VAL A 80 -7.70 -16.46 -8.80
C VAL A 80 -6.31 -16.48 -8.17
N ALA A 81 -6.18 -15.95 -6.96
CA ALA A 81 -4.92 -15.92 -6.22
C ALA A 81 -5.03 -16.59 -4.86
N ASP A 82 -4.09 -17.51 -4.59
CA ASP A 82 -3.88 -18.12 -3.28
C ASP A 82 -2.91 -17.21 -2.50
N ILE A 83 -3.45 -16.43 -1.59
CA ILE A 83 -2.67 -15.45 -0.81
C ILE A 83 -1.99 -16.14 0.36
N VAL A 84 -0.66 -16.08 0.37
CA VAL A 84 0.21 -16.55 1.45
C VAL A 84 0.65 -15.34 2.28
N SER A 85 0.03 -15.16 3.45
CA SER A 85 0.38 -14.07 4.35
C SER A 85 1.71 -14.36 5.05
N LEU A 86 2.70 -13.49 4.85
CA LEU A 86 4.02 -13.58 5.47
C LEU A 86 4.33 -12.30 6.25
N HIS A 87 5.04 -12.45 7.37
CA HIS A 87 5.47 -11.35 8.22
C HIS A 87 7.00 -11.22 8.19
N GLY A 88 7.54 -10.71 7.09
CA GLY A 88 8.97 -10.54 6.84
C GLY A 88 9.48 -11.43 5.70
N ASN A 89 10.59 -11.02 5.09
CA ASN A 89 11.29 -11.74 4.01
C ASN A 89 10.35 -12.29 2.92
N ILE A 90 9.42 -11.46 2.45
CA ILE A 90 8.38 -11.85 1.48
C ILE A 90 9.01 -12.28 0.17
N GLU A 91 10.11 -11.64 -0.20
CA GLU A 91 10.92 -11.94 -1.38
C GLU A 91 11.41 -13.39 -1.44
N LEU A 92 11.59 -14.03 -0.28
CA LEU A 92 11.98 -15.44 -0.23
C LEU A 92 10.88 -16.38 -0.76
N GLY A 93 9.61 -15.99 -0.66
CA GLY A 93 8.49 -16.83 -1.12
C GLY A 93 8.67 -17.37 -2.54
N PRO A 94 8.83 -16.53 -3.56
CA PRO A 94 9.07 -16.98 -4.92
C PRO A 94 10.49 -17.53 -5.13
N ILE A 95 11.50 -17.07 -4.40
CA ILE A 95 12.87 -17.57 -4.52
C ILE A 95 12.94 -19.07 -4.20
N VAL A 96 12.36 -19.48 -3.08
CA VAL A 96 12.31 -20.91 -2.67
C VAL A 96 11.22 -21.71 -3.38
N GLY A 97 10.41 -21.08 -4.23
CA GLY A 97 9.35 -21.75 -5.00
C GLY A 97 8.06 -22.01 -4.22
N MET A 98 7.88 -21.41 -3.07
CA MET A 98 6.66 -21.48 -2.27
C MET A 98 5.52 -20.70 -2.94
N THR A 99 5.83 -19.54 -3.52
CA THR A 99 4.89 -18.70 -4.26
C THR A 99 5.39 -18.41 -5.67
N ASP A 100 4.52 -17.86 -6.51
CA ASP A 100 4.83 -17.48 -7.88
C ASP A 100 5.25 -15.99 -7.94
N ARG A 101 4.56 -15.15 -7.16
CA ARG A 101 4.74 -13.69 -7.11
C ARG A 101 4.73 -13.18 -5.69
N ILE A 102 5.13 -11.93 -5.54
CA ILE A 102 4.94 -11.14 -4.33
C ILE A 102 4.06 -9.94 -4.62
N VAL A 103 3.35 -9.46 -3.59
CA VAL A 103 2.77 -8.11 -3.53
C VAL A 103 3.35 -7.42 -2.32
N ASP A 104 4.06 -6.32 -2.55
CA ASP A 104 4.72 -5.56 -1.48
C ASP A 104 4.81 -4.08 -1.84
N ILE A 105 5.24 -3.27 -0.87
CA ILE A 105 5.51 -1.84 -1.06
C ILE A 105 6.97 -1.62 -1.43
N THR A 106 7.19 -0.63 -2.28
CA THR A 106 8.53 -0.15 -2.59
C THR A 106 8.56 1.37 -2.73
N ALA A 107 9.60 2.01 -2.24
CA ALA A 107 9.86 3.43 -2.46
C ALA A 107 10.87 3.62 -3.59
N THR A 108 11.99 2.88 -3.55
CA THR A 108 13.13 3.05 -4.46
C THR A 108 13.40 1.82 -5.35
N GLY A 109 12.74 0.71 -5.08
CA GLY A 109 13.00 -0.57 -5.74
C GLY A 109 14.33 -1.23 -5.36
N ALA A 110 15.04 -0.75 -4.33
CA ALA A 110 16.34 -1.29 -3.94
C ALA A 110 16.25 -2.77 -3.56
N THR A 111 15.34 -3.13 -2.66
CA THR A 111 15.11 -4.51 -2.21
C THR A 111 14.77 -5.45 -3.37
N LEU A 112 14.00 -4.96 -4.35
CA LEU A 112 13.66 -5.77 -5.53
C LEU A 112 14.91 -6.11 -6.34
N ARG A 113 15.78 -5.11 -6.59
CA ARG A 113 17.03 -5.31 -7.33
C ARG A 113 18.00 -6.23 -6.59
N GLU A 114 18.13 -6.07 -5.26
CA GLU A 114 18.99 -6.90 -4.43
C GLU A 114 18.58 -8.38 -4.43
N ASN A 115 17.30 -8.66 -4.67
CA ASN A 115 16.74 -10.02 -4.72
C ASN A 115 16.40 -10.48 -6.15
N ASP A 116 16.91 -9.80 -7.19
CA ASP A 116 16.67 -10.12 -8.60
C ASP A 116 15.18 -10.25 -8.95
N LEU A 117 14.33 -9.41 -8.35
CA LEU A 117 12.91 -9.34 -8.63
C LEU A 117 12.61 -8.28 -9.69
N VAL A 118 11.71 -8.59 -10.59
CA VAL A 118 11.18 -7.67 -11.61
C VAL A 118 9.72 -7.36 -11.32
N ILE A 119 9.37 -6.07 -11.48
CA ILE A 119 7.98 -5.61 -11.33
C ILE A 119 7.18 -6.10 -12.53
N THR A 120 6.08 -6.78 -12.26
CA THR A 120 5.10 -7.26 -13.26
C THR A 120 3.82 -6.45 -13.27
N GLY A 121 3.57 -5.66 -12.23
CA GLY A 121 2.42 -4.76 -12.15
C GLY A 121 2.57 -3.70 -11.07
N GLU A 122 2.03 -2.51 -11.34
CA GLU A 122 1.84 -1.47 -10.32
C GLU A 122 0.38 -1.51 -9.86
N ILE A 123 0.18 -1.58 -8.55
CA ILE A 123 -1.14 -1.77 -7.93
C ILE A 123 -1.74 -0.43 -7.57
N MET A 124 -1.02 0.36 -6.80
CA MET A 124 -1.43 1.70 -6.38
C MET A 124 -0.27 2.49 -5.80
N GLU A 125 -0.43 3.82 -5.79
CA GLU A 125 0.43 4.72 -5.04
C GLU A 125 -0.20 5.03 -3.68
N CYS A 126 0.66 5.14 -2.67
CA CYS A 126 0.27 5.45 -1.30
C CYS A 126 1.08 6.64 -0.79
N THR A 127 0.38 7.50 -0.06
CA THR A 127 0.93 8.63 0.69
C THR A 127 0.36 8.62 2.10
N ALA A 128 0.91 9.40 3.00
CA ALA A 128 0.38 9.59 4.33
C ALA A 128 -1.00 10.25 4.29
N ARG A 129 -1.93 9.76 5.11
CA ARG A 129 -3.30 10.24 5.21
C ARG A 129 -3.62 10.67 6.62
N PHE A 130 -4.27 11.83 6.75
CA PHE A 130 -4.96 12.18 7.97
C PHE A 130 -6.35 11.54 7.96
N PHE A 131 -6.66 10.78 8.99
CA PHE A 131 -7.90 10.05 9.11
C PHE A 131 -8.50 10.17 10.50
N VAL A 132 -9.80 9.94 10.61
CA VAL A 132 -10.56 10.16 11.83
C VAL A 132 -11.58 9.05 12.08
N ASN A 133 -11.93 8.86 13.34
CA ASN A 133 -13.07 8.04 13.73
C ASN A 133 -14.36 8.71 13.28
N PRO A 134 -15.30 8.01 12.63
CA PRO A 134 -16.56 8.59 12.18
C PRO A 134 -17.40 9.23 13.30
N GLY A 135 -17.37 8.67 14.50
CA GLY A 135 -18.04 9.22 15.69
C GLY A 135 -17.41 10.53 16.13
N ALA A 136 -16.07 10.58 16.24
CA ALA A 136 -15.34 11.78 16.60
C ALA A 136 -15.54 12.91 15.57
N ALA A 137 -15.55 12.58 14.27
CA ALA A 137 -15.82 13.55 13.21
C ALA A 137 -17.19 14.24 13.33
N ARG A 138 -18.19 13.53 13.88
CA ARG A 138 -19.55 14.07 14.09
C ARG A 138 -19.68 14.87 15.37
N LEU A 139 -19.00 14.44 16.43
CA LEU A 139 -19.24 14.93 17.79
C LEU A 139 -18.24 16.02 18.21
N ASP A 140 -17.03 16.02 17.65
CA ASP A 140 -15.97 16.97 18.02
C ASP A 140 -15.57 17.86 16.83
N PRO A 141 -15.98 19.15 16.86
CA PRO A 141 -15.64 20.11 15.81
C PRO A 141 -14.12 20.36 15.69
N ARG A 142 -13.33 20.10 16.74
CA ARG A 142 -11.88 20.28 16.71
C ARG A 142 -11.21 19.34 15.71
N VAL A 143 -11.74 18.12 15.55
CA VAL A 143 -11.25 17.13 14.59
C VAL A 143 -11.40 17.64 13.16
N ARG A 144 -12.54 18.24 12.83
CA ARG A 144 -12.79 18.83 11.52
C ARG A 144 -11.87 20.04 11.27
N ILE A 145 -11.79 20.95 12.25
CA ILE A 145 -10.93 22.13 12.17
C ILE A 145 -9.47 21.74 11.95
N LEU A 146 -8.99 20.68 12.61
CA LEU A 146 -7.64 20.15 12.39
C LEU A 146 -7.47 19.66 10.95
N GLY A 147 -8.44 18.91 10.41
CA GLY A 147 -8.43 18.46 9.02
C GLY A 147 -8.36 19.63 8.02
N GLU A 148 -9.19 20.67 8.22
CA GLU A 148 -9.19 21.88 7.39
C GLU A 148 -7.82 22.61 7.41
N ARG A 149 -7.20 22.72 8.60
CA ARG A 149 -5.86 23.31 8.75
C ARG A 149 -4.78 22.48 8.07
N LEU A 150 -4.85 21.16 8.17
CA LEU A 150 -3.91 20.27 7.49
C LEU A 150 -4.06 20.37 5.98
N ALA A 151 -5.28 20.40 5.46
CA ALA A 151 -5.53 20.57 4.03
C ALA A 151 -4.94 21.88 3.51
N ALA A 152 -5.20 23.01 4.20
CA ALA A 152 -4.64 24.30 3.84
C ALA A 152 -3.10 24.32 3.88
N ALA A 153 -2.49 23.66 4.87
CA ALA A 153 -1.03 23.55 4.97
C ALA A 153 -0.43 22.77 3.79
N VAL A 154 -1.07 21.68 3.35
CA VAL A 154 -0.63 20.89 2.19
C VAL A 154 -0.71 21.71 0.91
N GLU A 155 -1.78 22.47 0.69
CA GLU A 155 -1.93 23.36 -0.47
C GLU A 155 -0.79 24.40 -0.52
N HIS A 156 -0.44 25.00 0.61
CA HIS A 156 0.68 25.95 0.69
C HIS A 156 2.03 25.31 0.33
N LEU A 157 2.29 24.09 0.78
CA LEU A 157 3.54 23.37 0.47
C LEU A 157 3.68 23.02 -1.02
N HIS A 158 2.58 22.84 -1.73
CA HIS A 158 2.60 22.58 -3.17
C HIS A 158 2.78 23.85 -4.01
N PHE A 159 2.63 25.04 -3.43
CA PHE A 159 2.72 26.32 -4.10
C PHE A 159 4.09 27.02 -3.95
N GLU A 160 5.00 26.54 -3.09
CA GLU A 160 6.37 27.05 -3.06
C GLU A 160 7.15 26.47 -4.25
N PRO A 161 7.49 27.30 -5.28
CA PRO A 161 8.42 26.84 -6.30
C PRO A 161 9.74 26.53 -5.61
N VAL A 162 10.27 25.33 -5.85
CA VAL A 162 11.61 24.94 -5.42
C VAL A 162 12.55 26.03 -5.93
N ALA A 163 13.00 26.91 -5.04
CA ALA A 163 13.97 27.95 -5.35
C ALA A 163 15.20 27.24 -5.92
N GLY A 164 15.47 27.50 -7.19
CA GLY A 164 16.50 26.83 -7.94
C GLY A 164 17.84 26.91 -7.22
N SER A 165 18.49 25.80 -7.05
CA SER A 165 19.91 25.71 -6.84
C SER A 165 20.61 26.24 -8.11
N ALA A 166 20.77 27.55 -8.19
CA ALA A 166 21.78 28.16 -9.03
C ALA A 166 23.09 28.11 -8.23
N GLN A 167 24.00 27.26 -8.60
CA GLN A 167 25.43 27.43 -8.87
C GLN A 167 26.12 26.06 -9.01
#